data_2ac0967baaff28b6919e7af7dd574b1e
#
_entry.id   2ac0967baaff28b6919e7af7dd574b1e
#
_cell.length_a   1.000
_cell.length_b   1.000
_cell.length_c   1.000
_cell.angle_alpha   90.00
_cell.angle_beta   90.00
_cell.angle_gamma   90.00
#
_symmetry.space_group_name_H-M   'P 1'
#
loop_
_entity.id
_entity.type
_entity.pdbx_description
1 polymer ?
#
loop_
_entity_poly.entity_id
_entity_poly.type
_entity_poly.pdbx_seq_one_letter_code
_entity_poly.pdbx_strand_id
1 'polypeptide(L)'
;MLREAIRSGTPLGREVKQIIEGGGLIDDGVMTQLVTDRLGQPDAAAGFWLDGYPRTIPQAQCLDEFMQGRPPLVVVDIALSDAEVLHRLASRLVCEECGTNAQDTGADPRCHSCGGRLVPRVDDADTIVRNRLTVYRRQTAPLIEYYSGRPAFHQVNGAQLPDDVTLEIIRAIEATRAAGSSA
;
A
#
# COMPACT_ATOMS: atom_id res chain seq x y z
N MET A 1 4.25 -9.78 -1.20
CA MET A 1 3.95 -10.51 -2.44
C MET A 1 4.88 -10.07 -3.59
N LEU A 2 4.64 -8.94 -4.31
CA LEU A 2 5.44 -8.57 -5.50
C LEU A 2 6.93 -8.41 -5.22
N ARG A 3 7.32 -7.68 -4.17
CA ARG A 3 8.74 -7.54 -3.79
C ARG A 3 9.38 -8.87 -3.42
N GLU A 4 8.61 -9.79 -2.84
CA GLU A 4 9.06 -11.16 -2.57
C GLU A 4 9.28 -11.92 -3.87
N ALA A 5 8.32 -11.85 -4.81
CA ALA A 5 8.48 -12.48 -6.12
C ALA A 5 9.71 -11.96 -6.88
N ILE A 6 10.00 -10.64 -6.79
CA ILE A 6 11.21 -10.02 -7.37
C ILE A 6 12.46 -10.59 -6.70
N ARG A 7 12.50 -10.62 -5.37
CA ARG A 7 13.63 -11.12 -4.59
C ARG A 7 13.90 -12.60 -4.85
N SER A 8 12.85 -13.40 -4.97
CA SER A 8 12.93 -14.83 -5.26
C SER A 8 13.19 -15.14 -6.74
N GLY A 9 13.28 -14.12 -7.61
CA GLY A 9 13.57 -14.29 -9.03
C GLY A 9 12.53 -15.09 -9.82
N THR A 10 11.27 -15.11 -9.35
CA THR A 10 10.18 -15.80 -10.07
C THR A 10 9.95 -15.18 -11.45
N PRO A 11 9.32 -15.89 -12.40
CA PRO A 11 8.95 -15.32 -13.70
C PRO A 11 8.15 -14.02 -13.54
N LEU A 12 7.12 -14.01 -12.71
CA LEU A 12 6.35 -12.82 -12.38
C LEU A 12 7.22 -11.71 -11.78
N GLY A 13 8.14 -12.05 -10.87
CA GLY A 13 9.04 -11.09 -10.26
C GLY A 13 9.95 -10.39 -11.28
N ARG A 14 10.45 -11.11 -12.29
CA ARG A 14 11.25 -10.52 -13.37
C ARG A 14 10.42 -9.59 -14.27
N GLU A 15 9.20 -10.01 -14.61
CA GLU A 15 8.29 -9.23 -15.45
C GLU A 15 7.90 -7.90 -14.79
N VAL A 16 7.51 -7.94 -13.52
CA VAL A 16 7.01 -6.75 -12.82
C VAL A 16 8.12 -5.81 -12.32
N LYS A 17 9.36 -6.30 -12.24
CA LYS A 17 10.48 -5.53 -11.70
C LYS A 17 10.66 -4.19 -12.43
N GLN A 18 10.73 -4.22 -13.75
CA GLN A 18 10.94 -3.01 -14.57
C GLN A 18 9.77 -2.03 -14.43
N ILE A 19 8.54 -2.53 -14.34
CA ILE A 19 7.34 -1.71 -14.17
C ILE A 19 7.39 -0.97 -12.83
N ILE A 20 7.71 -1.70 -11.75
CA ILE A 20 7.79 -1.14 -10.39
C ILE A 20 8.94 -0.13 -10.28
N GLU A 21 10.11 -0.45 -10.82
CA GLU A 21 11.27 0.44 -10.82
C GLU A 21 11.04 1.71 -11.66
N GLY A 22 10.20 1.65 -12.70
CA GLY A 22 9.75 2.80 -13.48
C GLY A 22 8.61 3.60 -12.83
N GLY A 23 8.09 3.16 -11.67
CA GLY A 23 6.99 3.83 -10.97
C GLY A 23 5.62 3.62 -11.59
N GLY A 24 5.47 2.65 -12.51
CA GLY A 24 4.21 2.25 -13.12
C GLY A 24 3.38 1.31 -12.25
N LEU A 25 2.16 1.01 -12.72
CA LEU A 25 1.30 -0.04 -12.18
C LEU A 25 1.38 -1.30 -13.07
N ILE A 26 1.25 -2.44 -12.42
CA ILE A 26 1.12 -3.74 -13.08
C ILE A 26 -0.28 -3.83 -13.66
N ASP A 27 -0.43 -4.59 -14.75
CA ASP A 27 -1.72 -4.86 -15.39
C ASP A 27 -2.78 -5.32 -14.37
N ASP A 28 -4.00 -4.80 -14.51
CA ASP A 28 -5.10 -5.04 -13.58
C ASP A 28 -5.47 -6.52 -13.50
N GLY A 29 -5.46 -7.23 -14.62
CA GLY A 29 -5.76 -8.67 -14.66
C GLY A 29 -4.75 -9.48 -13.88
N VAL A 30 -3.46 -9.23 -14.08
CA VAL A 30 -2.36 -9.89 -13.35
C VAL A 30 -2.46 -9.61 -11.86
N MET A 31 -2.69 -8.35 -11.48
CA MET A 31 -2.82 -7.98 -10.07
C MET A 31 -4.03 -8.59 -9.41
N THR A 32 -5.18 -8.56 -10.07
CA THR A 32 -6.43 -9.12 -9.55
C THR A 32 -6.29 -10.63 -9.34
N GLN A 33 -5.74 -11.36 -10.33
CA GLN A 33 -5.52 -12.79 -10.17
C GLN A 33 -4.61 -13.10 -8.98
N LEU A 34 -3.49 -12.39 -8.87
CA LEU A 34 -2.53 -12.58 -7.78
C LEU A 34 -3.15 -12.33 -6.39
N VAL A 35 -3.96 -11.28 -6.27
CA VAL A 35 -4.64 -10.94 -5.01
C VAL A 35 -5.74 -11.95 -4.72
N THR A 36 -6.56 -12.33 -5.70
CA THR A 36 -7.63 -13.33 -5.53
C THR A 36 -7.07 -14.67 -5.09
N ASP A 37 -6.00 -15.14 -5.73
CA ASP A 37 -5.32 -16.40 -5.36
C ASP A 37 -4.80 -16.34 -3.92
N ARG A 38 -4.25 -15.20 -3.51
CA ARG A 38 -3.77 -14.98 -2.14
C ARG A 38 -4.91 -14.96 -1.12
N LEU A 39 -5.99 -14.27 -1.42
CA LEU A 39 -7.16 -14.18 -0.53
C LEU A 39 -7.96 -15.50 -0.46
N GLY A 40 -7.78 -16.39 -1.43
CA GLY A 40 -8.31 -17.75 -1.41
C GLY A 40 -7.58 -18.70 -0.47
N GLN A 41 -6.42 -18.32 0.09
CA GLN A 41 -5.67 -19.19 0.99
C GLN A 41 -6.35 -19.28 2.38
N PRO A 42 -6.25 -20.44 3.07
CA PRO A 42 -6.94 -20.67 4.34
C PRO A 42 -6.63 -19.63 5.44
N ASP A 43 -5.42 -19.11 5.48
CA ASP A 43 -5.01 -18.13 6.48
C ASP A 43 -5.69 -16.75 6.29
N ALA A 44 -6.12 -16.43 5.07
CA ALA A 44 -6.86 -15.20 4.78
C ALA A 44 -8.35 -15.28 5.22
N ALA A 45 -8.85 -16.46 5.55
CA ALA A 45 -10.25 -16.64 5.97
C ALA A 45 -10.56 -15.93 7.30
N ALA A 46 -9.58 -15.78 8.19
CA ALA A 46 -9.73 -15.08 9.47
C ALA A 46 -9.72 -13.55 9.33
N GLY A 47 -9.36 -13.03 8.16
CA GLY A 47 -9.24 -11.62 7.84
C GLY A 47 -7.92 -11.31 7.12
N PHE A 48 -7.83 -10.13 6.53
CA PHE A 48 -6.67 -9.72 5.77
C PHE A 48 -6.51 -8.19 5.74
N TRP A 49 -5.31 -7.76 5.43
CA TRP A 49 -4.97 -6.38 5.10
C TRP A 49 -4.47 -6.32 3.66
N LEU A 50 -4.94 -5.32 2.93
CA LEU A 50 -4.44 -4.98 1.60
C LEU A 50 -3.73 -3.62 1.68
N ASP A 51 -2.43 -3.62 1.41
CA ASP A 51 -1.63 -2.41 1.26
C ASP A 51 -1.19 -2.27 -0.19
N GLY A 52 -1.56 -1.15 -0.81
CA GLY A 52 -1.27 -0.89 -2.21
C GLY A 52 -2.14 -1.66 -3.21
N TYR A 53 -3.30 -2.16 -2.79
CA TYR A 53 -4.36 -2.72 -3.62
C TYR A 53 -5.72 -2.46 -2.95
N PRO A 54 -6.78 -2.07 -3.73
CA PRO A 54 -6.77 -1.74 -5.16
C PRO A 54 -6.04 -0.42 -5.48
N ARG A 55 -5.61 -0.24 -6.73
CA ARG A 55 -5.03 1.02 -7.24
C ARG A 55 -5.77 1.57 -8.46
N THR A 56 -6.76 0.84 -8.96
CA THR A 56 -7.60 1.24 -10.09
C THR A 56 -9.04 0.88 -9.82
N ILE A 57 -9.98 1.54 -10.52
CA ILE A 57 -11.41 1.23 -10.41
C ILE A 57 -11.71 -0.23 -10.80
N PRO A 58 -11.17 -0.80 -11.89
CA PRO A 58 -11.38 -2.21 -12.21
C PRO A 58 -10.94 -3.16 -11.09
N GLN A 59 -9.79 -2.89 -10.46
CA GLN A 59 -9.33 -3.68 -9.30
C GLN A 59 -10.30 -3.57 -8.13
N ALA A 60 -10.84 -2.38 -7.86
CA ALA A 60 -11.81 -2.16 -6.78
C ALA A 60 -13.12 -2.92 -7.04
N GLN A 61 -13.61 -2.91 -8.26
CA GLN A 61 -14.80 -3.67 -8.66
C GLN A 61 -14.62 -5.17 -8.47
N CYS A 62 -13.48 -5.72 -8.92
CA CYS A 62 -13.18 -7.14 -8.71
C CYS A 62 -13.04 -7.49 -7.21
N LEU A 63 -12.47 -6.59 -6.41
CA LEU A 63 -12.42 -6.79 -4.95
C LEU A 63 -13.81 -6.78 -4.33
N ASP A 64 -14.69 -5.88 -4.74
CA ASP A 64 -16.08 -5.84 -4.27
C ASP A 64 -16.85 -7.11 -4.65
N GLU A 65 -16.65 -7.65 -5.85
CA GLU A 65 -17.22 -8.94 -6.26
C GLU A 65 -16.72 -10.08 -5.39
N PHE A 66 -15.42 -10.13 -5.12
CA PHE A 66 -14.83 -11.12 -4.21
C PHE A 66 -15.38 -11.02 -2.79
N MET A 67 -15.74 -9.82 -2.34
CA MET A 67 -16.28 -9.56 -0.99
C MET A 67 -17.79 -9.79 -0.86
N GLN A 68 -18.50 -10.13 -1.94
CA GLN A 68 -19.93 -10.43 -1.85
C GLN A 68 -20.22 -11.56 -0.84
N GLY A 69 -21.15 -11.32 0.07
CA GLY A 69 -21.49 -12.27 1.12
C GLY A 69 -20.47 -12.39 2.27
N ARG A 70 -19.44 -11.53 2.29
CA ARG A 70 -18.43 -11.44 3.36
C ARG A 70 -18.65 -10.17 4.20
N PRO A 71 -18.03 -10.06 5.38
CA PRO A 71 -18.04 -8.81 6.15
C PRO A 71 -17.55 -7.64 5.31
N PRO A 72 -18.06 -6.41 5.52
CA PRO A 72 -17.71 -5.25 4.73
C PRO A 72 -16.21 -4.92 4.84
N LEU A 73 -15.65 -4.46 3.72
CA LEU A 73 -14.31 -3.87 3.72
C LEU A 73 -14.31 -2.56 4.50
N VAL A 74 -13.36 -2.39 5.40
CA VAL A 74 -13.00 -1.08 5.93
C VAL A 74 -11.95 -0.46 4.99
N VAL A 75 -12.28 0.67 4.40
CA VAL A 75 -11.38 1.38 3.47
C VAL A 75 -10.84 2.61 4.18
N VAL A 76 -9.52 2.69 4.28
CA VAL A 76 -8.84 3.83 4.91
C VAL A 76 -7.98 4.52 3.87
N ASP A 77 -8.30 5.79 3.59
CA ASP A 77 -7.47 6.69 2.80
C ASP A 77 -6.56 7.49 3.73
N ILE A 78 -5.25 7.30 3.60
CA ILE A 78 -4.26 8.05 4.38
C ILE A 78 -3.84 9.25 3.53
N ALA A 79 -4.49 10.40 3.79
CA ALA A 79 -4.33 11.60 3.01
C ALA A 79 -2.99 12.31 3.32
N LEU A 80 -2.23 12.61 2.28
CA LEU A 80 -0.99 13.37 2.34
C LEU A 80 -0.94 14.38 1.19
N SER A 81 -0.33 15.56 1.44
CA SER A 81 0.02 16.48 0.36
C SER A 81 1.17 15.93 -0.48
N ASP A 82 1.22 16.30 -1.76
CA ASP A 82 2.34 15.91 -2.63
C ASP A 82 3.69 16.37 -2.08
N ALA A 83 3.75 17.57 -1.48
CA ALA A 83 4.96 18.09 -0.86
C ALA A 83 5.46 17.19 0.27
N GLU A 84 4.56 16.72 1.13
CA GLU A 84 4.90 15.79 2.21
C GLU A 84 5.32 14.41 1.67
N VAL A 85 4.64 13.92 0.62
CA VAL A 85 5.04 12.66 -0.06
C VAL A 85 6.46 12.78 -0.60
N LEU A 86 6.77 13.86 -1.34
CA LEU A 86 8.11 14.10 -1.88
C LEU A 86 9.16 14.18 -0.77
N HIS A 87 8.87 14.93 0.30
CA HIS A 87 9.77 15.06 1.45
C HIS A 87 10.09 13.71 2.11
N ARG A 88 9.06 12.90 2.39
CA ARG A 88 9.23 11.57 3.02
C ARG A 88 9.98 10.59 2.14
N LEU A 89 9.73 10.61 0.84
CA LEU A 89 10.39 9.70 -0.09
C LEU A 89 11.88 10.09 -0.30
N ALA A 90 12.21 11.38 -0.29
CA ALA A 90 13.58 11.85 -0.42
C ALA A 90 14.48 11.43 0.76
N SER A 91 13.90 11.27 1.96
CA SER A 91 14.63 10.87 3.17
C SER A 91 14.54 9.37 3.49
N ARG A 92 13.83 8.58 2.65
CA ARG A 92 13.59 7.16 2.93
C ARG A 92 14.77 6.31 2.52
N LEU A 93 15.24 5.52 3.47
CA LEU A 93 16.27 4.50 3.27
C LEU A 93 15.69 3.09 3.36
N VAL A 94 16.38 2.13 2.78
CA VAL A 94 16.07 0.71 2.89
C VAL A 94 17.34 -0.08 3.21
N CYS A 95 17.21 -1.08 4.04
CA CYS A 95 18.32 -1.98 4.32
C CYS A 95 18.57 -2.91 3.12
N GLU A 96 19.81 -2.94 2.62
CA GLU A 96 20.21 -3.82 1.51
C GLU A 96 20.03 -5.32 1.86
N GLU A 97 20.21 -5.68 3.14
CA GLU A 97 20.18 -7.08 3.57
C GLU A 97 18.79 -7.57 3.93
N CYS A 98 18.07 -6.88 4.83
CA CYS A 98 16.78 -7.35 5.32
C CYS A 98 15.55 -6.64 4.71
N GLY A 99 15.75 -5.57 3.93
CA GLY A 99 14.67 -4.83 3.30
C GLY A 99 13.85 -3.93 4.22
N THR A 100 14.23 -3.80 5.50
CA THR A 100 13.56 -2.91 6.46
C THR A 100 13.68 -1.46 6.01
N ASN A 101 12.55 -0.73 6.00
CA ASN A 101 12.56 0.71 5.76
C ASN A 101 13.08 1.47 6.98
N ALA A 102 13.84 2.52 6.75
CA ALA A 102 14.30 3.46 7.76
C ALA A 102 14.18 4.89 7.23
N GLN A 103 14.19 5.85 8.11
CA GLN A 103 14.40 7.25 7.75
C GLN A 103 15.86 7.61 7.98
N ASP A 104 16.38 8.53 7.17
CA ASP A 104 17.71 9.06 7.38
C ASP A 104 17.72 9.89 8.68
N THR A 105 18.40 9.39 9.69
CA THR A 105 18.57 10.08 10.99
C THR A 105 19.89 10.83 11.06
N GLY A 106 20.73 10.78 10.02
CA GLY A 106 21.99 11.50 9.92
C GLY A 106 23.14 10.99 10.80
N ALA A 107 22.92 10.06 11.72
CA ALA A 107 23.93 9.69 12.72
C ALA A 107 24.69 8.39 12.38
N ASP A 108 24.01 7.35 11.95
CA ASP A 108 24.64 6.08 11.51
C ASP A 108 23.66 5.39 10.52
N PRO A 109 24.06 5.21 9.26
CA PRO A 109 23.22 4.56 8.25
C PRO A 109 23.16 3.05 8.41
N ARG A 110 23.00 2.54 9.64
CA ARG A 110 22.86 1.11 9.92
C ARG A 110 21.44 0.72 10.27
N CYS A 111 21.02 -0.42 9.74
CA CYS A 111 19.71 -0.98 9.99
C CYS A 111 19.57 -1.39 11.48
N HIS A 112 18.55 -0.87 12.16
CA HIS A 112 18.25 -1.22 13.56
C HIS A 112 17.85 -2.68 13.73
N SER A 113 17.36 -3.35 12.67
CA SER A 113 16.88 -4.73 12.74
C SER A 113 17.99 -5.78 12.54
N CYS A 114 19.00 -5.49 11.69
CA CYS A 114 20.02 -6.47 11.35
C CYS A 114 21.45 -5.91 11.30
N GLY A 115 21.65 -4.61 11.52
CA GLY A 115 22.95 -3.95 11.42
C GLY A 115 23.45 -3.72 9.99
N GLY A 116 22.70 -4.15 8.97
CA GLY A 116 23.05 -4.01 7.57
C GLY A 116 23.08 -2.54 7.11
N ARG A 117 23.64 -2.30 5.91
CA ARG A 117 23.75 -0.97 5.34
C ARG A 117 22.40 -0.43 4.89
N LEU A 118 22.11 0.83 5.20
CA LEU A 118 20.96 1.56 4.69
C LEU A 118 21.33 2.33 3.43
N VAL A 119 20.50 2.23 2.40
CA VAL A 119 20.68 2.89 1.11
C VAL A 119 19.38 3.55 0.65
N PRO A 120 19.46 4.62 -0.17
CA PRO A 120 18.29 5.16 -0.85
C PRO A 120 17.62 4.08 -1.69
N ARG A 121 16.29 4.07 -1.72
CA ARG A 121 15.56 3.13 -2.58
C ARG A 121 15.68 3.55 -4.05
N VAL A 122 15.87 2.58 -4.92
CA VAL A 122 16.01 2.82 -6.38
C VAL A 122 14.74 3.46 -6.95
N ASP A 123 13.56 3.07 -6.46
CA ASP A 123 12.25 3.58 -6.90
C ASP A 123 11.84 4.91 -6.23
N ASP A 124 12.74 5.56 -5.46
CA ASP A 124 12.52 6.87 -4.85
C ASP A 124 13.34 8.01 -5.52
N ALA A 125 13.97 7.75 -6.66
CA ALA A 125 14.56 8.81 -7.47
C ALA A 125 13.48 9.83 -7.91
N ASP A 126 13.82 11.12 -7.90
CA ASP A 126 12.86 12.22 -8.12
C ASP A 126 12.00 12.04 -9.39
N THR A 127 12.62 11.63 -10.49
CA THR A 127 11.91 11.35 -11.76
C THR A 127 10.88 10.22 -11.61
N ILE A 128 11.23 9.16 -10.90
CA ILE A 128 10.36 8.01 -10.66
C ILE A 128 9.22 8.41 -9.74
N VAL A 129 9.49 9.16 -8.69
CA VAL A 129 8.46 9.64 -7.75
C VAL A 129 7.45 10.55 -8.45
N ARG A 130 7.91 11.47 -9.31
CA ARG A 130 7.01 12.32 -10.10
C ARG A 130 6.12 11.49 -11.04
N ASN A 131 6.67 10.46 -11.67
CA ASN A 131 5.88 9.54 -12.47
C ASN A 131 4.83 8.81 -11.61
N ARG A 132 5.21 8.29 -10.44
CA ARG A 132 4.30 7.64 -9.48
C ARG A 132 3.17 8.57 -9.04
N LEU A 133 3.45 9.84 -8.75
CA LEU A 133 2.42 10.83 -8.40
C LEU A 133 1.46 11.08 -9.57
N THR A 134 1.98 11.13 -10.80
CA THR A 134 1.15 11.27 -12.00
C THR A 134 0.23 10.06 -12.18
N VAL A 135 0.78 8.85 -12.06
CA VAL A 135 0.03 7.60 -12.13
C VAL A 135 -1.02 7.53 -11.00
N TYR A 136 -0.64 7.88 -9.77
CA TYR A 136 -1.55 7.94 -8.63
C TYR A 136 -2.76 8.86 -8.91
N ARG A 137 -2.52 10.09 -9.32
CA ARG A 137 -3.60 11.04 -9.61
C ARG A 137 -4.55 10.55 -10.69
N ARG A 138 -4.01 9.89 -11.71
CA ARG A 138 -4.78 9.42 -12.86
C ARG A 138 -5.57 8.15 -12.58
N GLN A 139 -5.01 7.22 -11.81
CA GLN A 139 -5.55 5.87 -11.68
C GLN A 139 -6.03 5.52 -10.27
N THR A 140 -5.36 6.03 -9.23
CA THR A 140 -5.63 5.65 -7.83
C THR A 140 -6.49 6.68 -7.10
N ALA A 141 -6.27 7.97 -7.31
CA ALA A 141 -7.07 9.02 -6.65
C ALA A 141 -8.58 8.89 -6.93
N PRO A 142 -9.06 8.43 -8.11
CA PRO A 142 -10.48 8.17 -8.33
C PRO A 142 -11.12 7.15 -7.39
N LEU A 143 -10.32 6.30 -6.72
CA LEU A 143 -10.83 5.37 -5.70
C LEU A 143 -11.42 6.07 -4.49
N ILE A 144 -10.95 7.27 -4.16
CA ILE A 144 -11.47 8.08 -3.07
C ILE A 144 -12.95 8.38 -3.32
N GLU A 145 -13.29 8.83 -4.53
CA GLU A 145 -14.69 9.06 -4.93
C GLU A 145 -15.49 7.76 -4.96
N TYR A 146 -14.91 6.69 -5.52
CA TYR A 146 -15.55 5.38 -5.62
C TYR A 146 -15.96 4.81 -4.26
N TYR A 147 -15.16 5.04 -3.20
CA TYR A 147 -15.43 4.52 -1.87
C TYR A 147 -16.08 5.53 -0.92
N SER A 148 -16.00 6.83 -1.16
CA SER A 148 -16.42 7.90 -0.22
C SER A 148 -17.88 7.84 0.22
N GLY A 149 -18.76 7.28 -0.61
CA GLY A 149 -20.19 7.10 -0.25
C GLY A 149 -20.47 5.91 0.67
N ARG A 150 -19.48 5.12 1.06
CA ARG A 150 -19.66 3.92 1.86
C ARG A 150 -19.48 4.21 3.36
N PRO A 151 -20.32 3.66 4.24
CA PRO A 151 -20.19 3.85 5.71
C PRO A 151 -18.84 3.38 6.28
N ALA A 152 -18.19 2.43 5.60
CA ALA A 152 -16.90 1.86 6.00
C ALA A 152 -15.69 2.57 5.34
N PHE A 153 -15.88 3.75 4.71
CA PHE A 153 -14.80 4.58 4.20
C PHE A 153 -14.38 5.61 5.25
N HIS A 154 -13.09 5.69 5.52
CA HIS A 154 -12.51 6.64 6.46
C HIS A 154 -11.31 7.33 5.83
N GLN A 155 -11.18 8.64 6.06
CA GLN A 155 -9.99 9.40 5.69
C GLN A 155 -9.20 9.77 6.94
N VAL A 156 -7.90 9.48 6.93
CA VAL A 156 -6.98 9.72 8.04
C VAL A 156 -5.89 10.70 7.59
N ASN A 157 -5.56 11.66 8.43
CA ASN A 157 -4.47 12.60 8.16
C ASN A 157 -3.10 11.91 8.28
N GLY A 158 -2.46 11.61 7.17
CA GLY A 158 -1.15 10.98 7.13
C GLY A 158 0.03 11.89 7.52
N ALA A 159 -0.18 13.21 7.67
CA ALA A 159 0.88 14.14 8.07
C ALA A 159 1.22 14.10 9.57
N GLN A 160 0.46 13.36 10.37
CA GLN A 160 0.69 13.16 11.80
C GLN A 160 1.86 12.19 12.05
N LEU A 161 2.21 12.02 13.33
CA LEU A 161 3.16 10.99 13.74
C LEU A 161 2.61 9.59 13.43
N PRO A 162 3.46 8.60 13.11
CA PRO A 162 3.01 7.25 12.76
C PRO A 162 2.09 6.60 13.80
N ASP A 163 2.34 6.84 15.09
CA ASP A 163 1.53 6.28 16.17
C ASP A 163 0.11 6.90 16.20
N ASP A 164 -0.01 8.21 15.93
CA ASP A 164 -1.30 8.88 15.86
C ASP A 164 -2.11 8.39 14.64
N VAL A 165 -1.46 8.24 13.48
CA VAL A 165 -2.08 7.64 12.29
C VAL A 165 -2.58 6.22 12.61
N THR A 166 -1.78 5.42 13.31
CA THR A 166 -2.14 4.06 13.71
C THR A 166 -3.38 4.05 14.61
N LEU A 167 -3.44 4.95 15.59
CA LEU A 167 -4.58 5.08 16.49
C LEU A 167 -5.86 5.49 15.75
N GLU A 168 -5.76 6.41 14.78
CA GLU A 168 -6.92 6.79 13.95
C GLU A 168 -7.42 5.64 13.09
N ILE A 169 -6.52 4.85 12.49
CA ILE A 169 -6.87 3.66 11.72
C ILE A 169 -7.59 2.63 12.62
N ILE A 170 -7.08 2.38 13.83
CA ILE A 170 -7.72 1.45 14.77
C ILE A 170 -9.14 1.93 15.11
N ARG A 171 -9.32 3.22 15.43
CA ARG A 171 -10.64 3.79 15.71
C ARG A 171 -11.62 3.67 14.55
N ALA A 172 -11.14 3.88 13.32
CA ALA A 172 -11.94 3.71 12.10
C ALA A 172 -12.45 2.26 11.95
N ILE A 173 -11.59 1.28 12.21
CA ILE A 173 -11.94 -0.14 12.16
C ILE A 173 -12.96 -0.50 13.25
N GLU A 174 -12.73 -0.05 14.48
CA GLU A 174 -13.62 -0.32 15.62
C GLU A 174 -15.01 0.30 15.40
N ALA A 175 -15.06 1.54 14.89
CA ALA A 175 -16.32 2.21 14.57
C ALA A 175 -17.14 1.43 13.53
N THR A 176 -16.47 0.95 12.47
CA THR A 176 -17.15 0.15 11.43
C THR A 176 -17.66 -1.20 11.98
N ARG A 177 -16.87 -1.86 12.83
CA ARG A 177 -17.28 -3.13 13.45
C ARG A 177 -18.47 -2.95 14.39
N ALA A 178 -18.48 -1.86 15.18
CA ALA A 178 -19.61 -1.55 16.08
C ALA A 178 -20.91 -1.29 15.28
N ALA A 179 -20.83 -0.55 14.19
CA ALA A 179 -21.97 -0.29 13.31
C ALA A 179 -22.51 -1.57 12.65
N GLY A 180 -21.64 -2.49 12.22
CA GLY A 180 -22.04 -3.77 11.60
C GLY A 180 -22.61 -4.79 12.58
N SER A 181 -22.37 -4.64 13.90
CA SER A 181 -22.92 -5.54 14.93
C SER A 181 -24.34 -5.13 15.37
N SER A 182 -24.84 -3.98 14.93
CA SER A 182 -26.13 -3.43 15.30
C SER A 182 -27.22 -3.57 14.20
N ALA A 183 -26.85 -4.18 13.08
CA ALA A 183 -27.72 -4.43 11.93
C ALA A 183 -27.98 -5.94 11.76
#